data_d211ff5552706c3198734d8023a557f1
#
_entry.id   d211ff5552706c3198734d8023a557f1
#
_cell.length_a   1.000
_cell.length_b   1.000
_cell.length_c   1.000
_cell.angle_alpha   90.00
_cell.angle_beta   90.00
_cell.angle_gamma   90.00
#
_symmetry.space_group_name_H-M   'P 1'
#
loop_
_entity.id
_entity.type
_entity.pdbx_description
1 polymer ?
#
loop_
_entity_poly.entity_id
_entity_poly.type
_entity_poly.pdbx_seq_one_letter_code
_entity_poly.pdbx_strand_id
1 'polypeptide(L)'
;MESTKDLEKYTYDLLAERGVTLEDIAELVLYVQKPYMPNLKIEECREHVASVLSKREVHNAIITGIELDKLTEQNKLSQPLQRIVANDESLYGIDEILAFSIVNLYGSIGFTNYGYLDKVKPGIIKKLDSEEGGRCNTFLDDLVGAVAAAAAGKLAHNTPERVRHALAAEKE
;
A
#
# COMPACT_ATOMS: atom_id res chain seq x y z
N MET A 1 4.98 -26.97 -2.97
CA MET A 1 5.16 -25.56 -3.38
C MET A 1 3.77 -24.94 -3.41
N GLU A 2 3.52 -23.98 -2.55
CA GLU A 2 2.22 -23.29 -2.48
C GLU A 2 1.88 -22.67 -3.83
N SER A 3 0.62 -22.79 -4.24
CA SER A 3 0.15 -22.16 -5.46
C SER A 3 0.05 -20.64 -5.28
N THR A 4 0.08 -19.88 -6.38
CA THR A 4 -0.11 -18.42 -6.32
C THR A 4 -1.48 -18.07 -5.72
N LYS A 5 -2.50 -18.91 -5.92
CA LYS A 5 -3.83 -18.72 -5.31
C LYS A 5 -3.83 -18.89 -3.79
N ASP A 6 -3.02 -19.82 -3.28
CA ASP A 6 -2.89 -20.02 -1.84
C ASP A 6 -2.20 -18.84 -1.17
N LEU A 7 -1.14 -18.28 -1.80
CA LEU A 7 -0.46 -17.08 -1.34
C LEU A 7 -1.37 -15.84 -1.41
N GLU A 8 -2.15 -15.70 -2.46
CA GLU A 8 -3.10 -14.60 -2.60
C GLU A 8 -4.12 -14.63 -1.46
N LYS A 9 -4.76 -15.78 -1.25
CA LYS A 9 -5.71 -15.94 -0.13
C LYS A 9 -5.05 -15.64 1.21
N TYR A 10 -3.87 -16.19 1.45
CA TYR A 10 -3.12 -15.95 2.70
C TYR A 10 -2.81 -14.47 2.91
N THR A 11 -2.44 -13.74 1.84
CA THR A 11 -2.19 -12.30 1.89
C THR A 11 -3.43 -11.52 2.28
N TYR A 12 -4.59 -11.83 1.70
CA TYR A 12 -5.87 -11.20 2.09
C TYR A 12 -6.25 -11.51 3.55
N ASP A 13 -6.06 -12.75 3.99
CA ASP A 13 -6.33 -13.15 5.37
C ASP A 13 -5.43 -12.39 6.36
N LEU A 14 -4.13 -12.20 6.03
CA LEU A 14 -3.22 -11.41 6.85
C LEU A 14 -3.59 -9.92 6.90
N LEU A 15 -3.94 -9.31 5.77
CA LEU A 15 -4.39 -7.92 5.75
C LEU A 15 -5.65 -7.75 6.60
N ALA A 16 -6.63 -8.66 6.49
CA ALA A 16 -7.84 -8.65 7.28
C ALA A 16 -7.56 -8.82 8.79
N GLU A 17 -6.64 -9.72 9.17
CA GLU A 17 -6.17 -9.88 10.55
C GLU A 17 -5.62 -8.57 11.13
N ARG A 18 -4.94 -7.80 10.29
CA ARG A 18 -4.39 -6.47 10.65
C ARG A 18 -5.43 -5.34 10.57
N GLY A 19 -6.66 -5.63 10.18
CA GLY A 19 -7.75 -4.67 10.06
C GLY A 19 -7.71 -3.81 8.80
N VAL A 20 -7.05 -4.30 7.76
CA VAL A 20 -6.97 -3.67 6.44
C VAL A 20 -7.84 -4.44 5.45
N THR A 21 -8.77 -3.77 4.81
CA THR A 21 -9.63 -4.32 3.78
C THR A 21 -9.22 -3.84 2.38
N LEU A 22 -9.67 -4.55 1.35
CA LEU A 22 -9.53 -4.09 -0.04
C LEU A 22 -10.20 -2.72 -0.25
N GLU A 23 -11.30 -2.46 0.44
CA GLU A 23 -12.02 -1.19 0.40
C GLU A 23 -11.16 -0.04 0.94
N ASP A 24 -10.51 -0.23 2.09
CA ASP A 24 -9.63 0.78 2.68
C ASP A 24 -8.53 1.21 1.70
N ILE A 25 -7.94 0.23 0.98
CA ILE A 25 -6.90 0.52 -0.02
C ILE A 25 -7.50 1.20 -1.26
N ALA A 26 -8.69 0.79 -1.70
CA ALA A 26 -9.38 1.41 -2.83
C ALA A 26 -9.77 2.87 -2.54
N GLU A 27 -10.14 3.19 -1.30
CA GLU A 27 -10.39 4.57 -0.87
C GLU A 27 -9.14 5.46 -0.97
N LEU A 28 -7.95 4.92 -0.67
CA LEU A 28 -6.68 5.63 -0.88
C LEU A 28 -6.43 5.91 -2.36
N VAL A 29 -6.69 4.92 -3.24
CA VAL A 29 -6.59 5.10 -4.70
C VAL A 29 -7.53 6.20 -5.17
N LEU A 30 -8.78 6.16 -4.72
CA LEU A 30 -9.78 7.17 -5.05
C LEU A 30 -9.32 8.56 -4.56
N TYR A 31 -8.82 8.65 -3.34
CA TYR A 31 -8.31 9.90 -2.75
C TYR A 31 -7.21 10.54 -3.61
N VAL A 32 -6.24 9.74 -4.06
CA VAL A 32 -5.11 10.22 -4.88
C VAL A 32 -5.54 10.61 -6.30
N GLN A 33 -6.48 9.85 -6.91
CA GLN A 33 -6.82 10.01 -8.33
C GLN A 33 -8.00 10.93 -8.58
N LYS A 34 -8.88 11.14 -7.62
CA LYS A 34 -10.09 11.97 -7.79
C LYS A 34 -9.84 13.40 -8.28
N PRO A 35 -8.76 14.10 -7.87
CA PRO A 35 -8.44 15.41 -8.42
C PRO A 35 -8.16 15.43 -9.92
N TYR A 36 -7.72 14.30 -10.48
CA TYR A 36 -7.38 14.13 -11.89
C TYR A 36 -8.48 13.41 -12.68
N MET A 37 -9.34 12.67 -11.99
CA MET A 37 -10.41 11.85 -12.55
C MET A 37 -11.70 12.05 -11.75
N PRO A 38 -12.43 13.18 -11.90
CA PRO A 38 -13.58 13.53 -11.06
C PRO A 38 -14.70 12.47 -11.07
N ASN A 39 -14.86 11.75 -12.19
CA ASN A 39 -15.89 10.72 -12.38
C ASN A 39 -15.42 9.30 -11.97
N LEU A 40 -14.20 9.18 -11.42
CA LEU A 40 -13.67 7.88 -10.97
C LEU A 40 -14.56 7.27 -9.89
N LYS A 41 -14.90 6.00 -10.07
CA LYS A 41 -15.72 5.23 -9.14
C LYS A 41 -14.86 4.32 -8.28
N ILE A 42 -15.33 4.04 -7.09
CA ILE A 42 -14.64 3.16 -6.15
C ILE A 42 -14.50 1.72 -6.68
N GLU A 43 -15.45 1.26 -7.49
CA GLU A 43 -15.41 -0.06 -8.13
C GLU A 43 -14.18 -0.21 -9.02
N GLU A 44 -13.85 0.82 -9.81
CA GLU A 44 -12.66 0.84 -10.66
C GLU A 44 -11.38 0.82 -9.82
N CYS A 45 -11.37 1.52 -8.70
CA CYS A 45 -10.26 1.50 -7.75
C CYS A 45 -10.05 0.09 -7.18
N ARG A 46 -11.12 -0.59 -6.76
CA ARG A 46 -11.06 -1.98 -6.25
C ARG A 46 -10.47 -2.94 -7.27
N GLU A 47 -10.88 -2.86 -8.53
CA GLU A 47 -10.35 -3.70 -9.61
C GLU A 47 -8.83 -3.53 -9.77
N HIS A 48 -8.36 -2.29 -9.70
CA HIS A 48 -6.92 -2.00 -9.80
C HIS A 48 -6.15 -2.48 -8.58
N VAL A 49 -6.68 -2.29 -7.37
CA VAL A 49 -6.10 -2.83 -6.13
C VAL A 49 -6.03 -4.37 -6.18
N ALA A 50 -7.13 -5.03 -6.54
CA ALA A 50 -7.15 -6.48 -6.67
C ALA A 50 -6.12 -6.98 -7.70
N SER A 51 -5.97 -6.26 -8.82
CA SER A 51 -4.96 -6.57 -9.83
C SER A 51 -3.51 -6.40 -9.34
N VAL A 52 -3.24 -5.46 -8.44
CA VAL A 52 -1.93 -5.33 -7.79
C VAL A 52 -1.73 -6.48 -6.80
N LEU A 53 -2.74 -6.73 -5.97
CA LEU A 53 -2.72 -7.81 -4.96
C LEU A 53 -2.70 -9.23 -5.56
N SER A 54 -2.95 -9.41 -6.86
CA SER A 54 -2.81 -10.72 -7.52
C SER A 54 -1.37 -11.08 -7.89
N LYS A 55 -0.42 -10.16 -7.71
CA LYS A 55 0.99 -10.38 -8.10
C LYS A 55 1.77 -11.06 -6.99
N ARG A 56 2.54 -12.09 -7.35
CA ARG A 56 3.34 -12.86 -6.41
C ARG A 56 4.38 -12.02 -5.66
N GLU A 57 4.99 -11.07 -6.34
CA GLU A 57 5.96 -10.14 -5.74
C GLU A 57 5.31 -9.29 -4.64
N VAL A 58 4.07 -8.88 -4.85
CA VAL A 58 3.29 -8.13 -3.87
C VAL A 58 2.94 -8.99 -2.66
N HIS A 59 2.53 -10.25 -2.88
CA HIS A 59 2.30 -11.18 -1.78
C HIS A 59 3.56 -11.34 -0.92
N ASN A 60 4.72 -11.58 -1.56
CA ASN A 60 5.99 -11.77 -0.85
C ASN A 60 6.34 -10.54 0.01
N ALA A 61 6.16 -9.33 -0.51
CA ALA A 61 6.45 -8.10 0.23
C ALA A 61 5.50 -7.95 1.45
N ILE A 62 4.19 -8.10 1.24
CA ILE A 62 3.18 -7.95 2.30
C ILE A 62 3.37 -9.01 3.40
N ILE A 63 3.54 -10.27 3.02
CA ILE A 63 3.76 -11.36 3.99
C ILE A 63 5.02 -11.10 4.80
N THR A 64 6.12 -10.68 4.14
CA THR A 64 7.39 -10.40 4.83
C THR A 64 7.24 -9.27 5.83
N GLY A 65 6.66 -8.14 5.45
CA GLY A 65 6.52 -6.99 6.34
C GLY A 65 5.59 -7.27 7.52
N ILE A 66 4.41 -7.85 7.26
CA ILE A 66 3.47 -8.20 8.35
C ILE A 66 4.08 -9.22 9.31
N GLU A 67 4.86 -10.17 8.82
CA GLU A 67 5.51 -11.15 9.68
C GLU A 67 6.59 -10.51 10.56
N LEU A 68 7.36 -9.54 10.04
CA LEU A 68 8.31 -8.76 10.84
C LEU A 68 7.61 -7.92 11.91
N ASP A 69 6.51 -7.27 11.59
CA ASP A 69 5.68 -6.56 12.57
C ASP A 69 5.17 -7.50 13.67
N LYS A 70 4.64 -8.67 13.32
CA LYS A 70 4.15 -9.69 14.27
C LYS A 70 5.27 -10.26 15.16
N LEU A 71 6.44 -10.50 14.61
CA LEU A 71 7.62 -10.96 15.37
C LEU A 71 8.10 -9.88 16.35
N THR A 72 8.02 -8.61 15.94
CA THR A 72 8.33 -7.47 16.80
C THR A 72 7.37 -7.39 17.99
N GLU A 73 6.05 -7.51 17.77
CA GLU A 73 5.04 -7.57 18.85
C GLU A 73 5.31 -8.70 19.83
N GLN A 74 5.84 -9.81 19.35
CA GLN A 74 6.17 -10.99 20.17
C GLN A 74 7.55 -10.91 20.84
N ASN A 75 8.32 -9.82 20.62
CA ASN A 75 9.71 -9.67 21.08
C ASN A 75 10.64 -10.80 20.60
N LYS A 76 10.47 -11.24 19.36
CA LYS A 76 11.22 -12.36 18.76
C LYS A 76 12.34 -11.95 17.81
N LEU A 77 12.49 -10.68 17.53
CA LEU A 77 13.63 -10.18 16.76
C LEU A 77 14.87 -10.04 17.66
N SER A 78 16.06 -10.18 17.09
CA SER A 78 17.30 -9.93 17.80
C SER A 78 17.57 -8.42 17.97
N GLN A 79 18.31 -8.05 19.02
CA GLN A 79 18.79 -6.68 19.16
C GLN A 79 19.96 -6.40 18.22
N PRO A 80 20.06 -5.20 17.62
CA PRO A 80 19.22 -4.00 17.89
C PRO A 80 17.93 -3.91 17.08
N LEU A 81 17.69 -4.85 16.15
CA LEU A 81 16.56 -4.79 15.21
C LEU A 81 15.20 -4.73 15.93
N GLN A 82 15.05 -5.51 17.01
CA GLN A 82 13.83 -5.48 17.83
C GLN A 82 13.46 -4.07 18.30
N ARG A 83 14.44 -3.31 18.79
CA ARG A 83 14.22 -1.95 19.27
C ARG A 83 13.90 -0.99 18.10
N ILE A 84 14.64 -1.10 16.99
CA ILE A 84 14.48 -0.25 15.82
C ILE A 84 13.07 -0.37 15.25
N VAL A 85 12.61 -1.59 15.01
CA VAL A 85 11.27 -1.83 14.43
C VAL A 85 10.16 -1.52 15.44
N ALA A 86 10.35 -1.87 16.72
CA ALA A 86 9.33 -1.61 17.75
C ALA A 86 9.07 -0.12 18.01
N ASN A 87 10.06 0.73 17.76
CA ASN A 87 9.94 2.18 17.94
C ASN A 87 9.73 2.95 16.64
N ASP A 88 9.58 2.25 15.53
CA ASP A 88 9.53 2.88 14.20
C ASP A 88 10.61 3.97 14.05
N GLU A 89 11.88 3.57 14.28
CA GLU A 89 12.97 4.55 14.37
C GLU A 89 13.17 5.25 13.03
N SER A 90 13.13 6.58 13.07
CA SER A 90 13.39 7.42 11.89
C SER A 90 14.67 7.01 11.18
N LEU A 91 14.65 6.99 9.85
CA LEU A 91 15.77 6.59 8.98
C LEU A 91 16.12 5.08 9.10
N TYR A 92 15.22 4.24 9.59
CA TYR A 92 15.37 2.80 9.44
C TYR A 92 15.39 2.42 7.96
N GLY A 93 14.42 2.90 7.18
CA GLY A 93 14.41 2.91 5.72
C GLY A 93 14.25 1.56 5.02
N ILE A 94 14.21 0.43 5.76
CA ILE A 94 14.00 -0.90 5.17
C ILE A 94 12.51 -1.15 4.92
N ASP A 95 11.64 -0.58 5.75
CA ASP A 95 10.20 -0.49 5.61
C ASP A 95 9.82 0.16 4.27
N GLU A 96 10.34 1.35 4.00
CA GLU A 96 10.18 2.07 2.73
C GLU A 96 10.77 1.30 1.54
N ILE A 97 11.93 0.66 1.69
CA ILE A 97 12.54 -0.14 0.61
C ILE A 97 11.68 -1.37 0.31
N LEU A 98 11.10 -2.01 1.31
CA LEU A 98 10.18 -3.12 1.09
C LEU A 98 8.93 -2.64 0.35
N ALA A 99 8.38 -1.49 0.71
CA ALA A 99 7.28 -0.82 0.01
C ALA A 99 7.66 -0.49 -1.45
N PHE A 100 8.86 0.01 -1.70
CA PHE A 100 9.36 0.30 -3.05
C PHE A 100 9.43 -0.93 -3.95
N SER A 101 9.59 -2.14 -3.41
CA SER A 101 9.53 -3.36 -4.19
C SER A 101 8.18 -3.55 -4.90
N ILE A 102 7.08 -3.03 -4.32
CA ILE A 102 5.74 -3.00 -4.92
C ILE A 102 5.61 -1.83 -5.90
N VAL A 103 5.99 -0.63 -5.46
CA VAL A 103 5.86 0.61 -6.24
C VAL A 103 6.65 0.55 -7.54
N ASN A 104 7.85 -0.03 -7.51
CA ASN A 104 8.74 -0.16 -8.66
C ASN A 104 8.10 -0.92 -9.85
N LEU A 105 7.09 -1.74 -9.62
CA LEU A 105 6.38 -2.45 -10.68
C LEU A 105 5.57 -1.51 -11.60
N TYR A 106 5.34 -0.26 -11.19
CA TYR A 106 4.41 0.69 -11.85
C TYR A 106 5.03 2.04 -12.18
N GLY A 107 6.35 2.18 -12.09
CA GLY A 107 7.12 3.31 -12.57
C GLY A 107 6.98 4.60 -11.74
N SER A 108 7.35 5.74 -12.35
CA SER A 108 7.50 7.03 -11.65
C SER A 108 6.21 7.58 -11.05
N ILE A 109 5.04 7.33 -11.65
CA ILE A 109 3.75 7.74 -11.12
C ILE A 109 3.49 7.03 -9.78
N GLY A 110 3.83 5.74 -9.70
CA GLY A 110 3.75 4.97 -8.46
C GLY A 110 4.59 5.61 -7.35
N PHE A 111 5.85 5.96 -7.61
CA PHE A 111 6.73 6.61 -6.62
C PHE A 111 6.20 7.96 -6.15
N THR A 112 5.68 8.80 -7.06
CA THR A 112 5.10 10.10 -6.70
C THR A 112 3.89 9.93 -5.79
N ASN A 113 2.99 9.02 -6.13
CA ASN A 113 1.80 8.73 -5.34
C ASN A 113 2.16 8.16 -3.96
N TYR A 114 3.16 7.27 -3.90
CA TYR A 114 3.64 6.71 -2.65
C TYR A 114 4.17 7.80 -1.71
N GLY A 115 5.10 8.64 -2.17
CA GLY A 115 5.64 9.72 -1.35
C GLY A 115 4.58 10.74 -0.88
N TYR A 116 3.51 10.93 -1.67
CA TYR A 116 2.38 11.76 -1.25
C TYR A 116 1.54 11.07 -0.16
N LEU A 117 1.22 9.78 -0.31
CA LEU A 117 0.45 9.02 0.67
C LEU A 117 1.20 8.87 1.98
N ASP A 118 2.50 8.57 1.93
CA ASP A 118 3.37 8.47 3.09
C ASP A 118 3.45 9.79 3.87
N LYS A 119 3.57 10.90 3.18
CA LYS A 119 3.62 12.22 3.83
C LYS A 119 2.29 12.65 4.45
N VAL A 120 1.16 12.38 3.77
CA VAL A 120 -0.17 12.87 4.18
C VAL A 120 -0.86 11.89 5.13
N LYS A 121 -0.52 10.60 5.01
CA LYS A 121 -1.08 9.48 5.79
C LYS A 121 -2.60 9.52 5.90
N PRO A 122 -3.36 9.52 4.75
CA PRO A 122 -4.81 9.59 4.78
C PRO A 122 -5.44 8.24 5.15
N GLY A 123 -6.71 8.27 5.58
CA GLY A 123 -7.55 7.09 5.76
C GLY A 123 -6.93 6.02 6.65
N ILE A 124 -6.86 4.79 6.15
CA ILE A 124 -6.34 3.62 6.89
C ILE A 124 -4.86 3.79 7.27
N ILE A 125 -4.02 4.46 6.46
CA ILE A 125 -2.60 4.67 6.78
C ILE A 125 -2.46 5.43 8.09
N LYS A 126 -3.25 6.49 8.31
CA LYS A 126 -3.24 7.24 9.57
C LYS A 126 -3.59 6.37 10.77
N LYS A 127 -4.54 5.45 10.60
CA LYS A 127 -4.94 4.53 11.66
C LYS A 127 -3.83 3.52 11.99
N LEU A 128 -3.11 3.04 10.97
CA LEU A 128 -1.98 2.12 11.15
C LEU A 128 -0.79 2.79 11.81
N ASP A 129 -0.49 4.04 11.44
CA ASP A 129 0.60 4.87 11.98
C ASP A 129 0.35 5.30 13.45
N SER A 130 -0.90 5.27 13.94
CA SER A 130 -1.27 5.82 15.24
C SER A 130 -0.93 4.95 16.46
N GLU A 131 -0.25 3.82 16.32
CA GLU A 131 0.08 2.86 17.41
C GLU A 131 -1.12 2.45 18.29
N GLU A 132 -2.35 2.73 17.86
CA GLU A 132 -3.55 2.38 18.62
C GLU A 132 -3.66 0.87 18.80
N GLY A 133 -3.75 0.43 20.05
CA GLY A 133 -3.91 -0.98 20.41
C GLY A 133 -2.63 -1.78 20.59
N GLY A 134 -1.44 -1.13 20.64
CA GLY A 134 -0.16 -1.80 20.91
C GLY A 134 0.32 -2.72 19.79
N ARG A 135 -0.14 -2.51 18.57
CA ARG A 135 0.31 -3.21 17.37
C ARG A 135 1.51 -2.49 16.75
N CYS A 136 2.47 -3.27 16.26
CA CYS A 136 3.54 -2.77 15.42
C CYS A 136 3.09 -2.77 13.96
N ASN A 137 3.15 -1.64 13.29
CA ASN A 137 2.79 -1.48 11.89
C ASN A 137 3.90 -0.78 11.09
N THR A 138 5.14 -0.83 11.56
CA THR A 138 6.32 -0.20 10.93
C THR A 138 6.49 -0.56 9.45
N PHE A 139 6.10 -1.77 9.07
CA PHE A 139 6.08 -2.18 7.66
C PHE A 139 4.69 -2.05 7.02
N LEU A 140 3.63 -2.30 7.79
CA LEU A 140 2.30 -2.45 7.20
C LEU A 140 1.74 -1.15 6.64
N ASP A 141 1.92 -0.01 7.29
CA ASP A 141 1.41 1.28 6.81
C ASP A 141 2.04 1.66 5.47
N ASP A 142 3.36 1.47 5.34
CA ASP A 142 4.12 1.67 4.10
C ASP A 142 3.68 0.73 2.98
N LEU A 143 3.47 -0.55 3.29
CA LEU A 143 3.02 -1.55 2.31
C LEU A 143 1.61 -1.25 1.80
N VAL A 144 0.70 -0.82 2.66
CA VAL A 144 -0.64 -0.38 2.28
C VAL A 144 -0.59 0.84 1.37
N GLY A 145 0.24 1.83 1.72
CA GLY A 145 0.53 3.00 0.89
C GLY A 145 1.10 2.62 -0.47
N ALA A 146 2.02 1.65 -0.50
CA ALA A 146 2.64 1.17 -1.73
C ALA A 146 1.64 0.46 -2.66
N VAL A 147 0.76 -0.39 -2.13
CA VAL A 147 -0.29 -1.05 -2.92
C VAL A 147 -1.25 -0.02 -3.52
N ALA A 148 -1.68 0.96 -2.73
CA ALA A 148 -2.54 2.04 -3.21
C ALA A 148 -1.85 2.88 -4.29
N ALA A 149 -0.59 3.26 -4.08
CA ALA A 149 0.21 4.03 -5.04
C ALA A 149 0.43 3.26 -6.37
N ALA A 150 0.70 1.97 -6.28
CA ALA A 150 0.85 1.09 -7.44
C ALA A 150 -0.47 0.96 -8.22
N ALA A 151 -1.60 0.79 -7.54
CA ALA A 151 -2.92 0.71 -8.16
C ALA A 151 -3.29 2.04 -8.83
N ALA A 152 -3.01 3.17 -8.18
CA ALA A 152 -3.21 4.50 -8.75
C ALA A 152 -2.33 4.73 -10.00
N GLY A 153 -1.07 4.32 -9.96
CA GLY A 153 -0.18 4.37 -11.11
C GLY A 153 -0.68 3.53 -12.28
N LYS A 154 -1.13 2.31 -12.01
CA LYS A 154 -1.73 1.43 -13.02
C LYS A 154 -2.99 2.04 -13.64
N LEU A 155 -3.88 2.59 -12.82
CA LEU A 155 -5.09 3.26 -13.26
C LEU A 155 -4.75 4.44 -14.19
N ALA A 156 -3.81 5.30 -13.79
CA ALA A 156 -3.38 6.45 -14.57
C ALA A 156 -2.79 6.05 -15.94
N HIS A 157 -2.03 4.95 -16.01
CA HIS A 157 -1.51 4.44 -17.29
C HIS A 157 -2.59 3.84 -18.20
N ASN A 158 -3.61 3.21 -17.63
CA ASN A 158 -4.68 2.59 -18.39
C ASN A 158 -5.73 3.59 -18.90
N THR A 159 -5.71 4.83 -18.39
CA THR A 159 -6.63 5.88 -18.83
C THR A 159 -6.17 6.46 -20.17
N PRO A 160 -6.97 6.40 -21.25
CA PRO A 160 -6.59 6.95 -22.54
C PRO A 160 -6.23 8.43 -22.46
N GLU A 161 -5.18 8.86 -23.17
CA GLU A 161 -4.73 10.27 -23.18
C GLU A 161 -5.84 11.26 -23.52
N ARG A 162 -6.77 10.88 -24.41
CA ARG A 162 -7.95 11.69 -24.77
C ARG A 162 -8.81 12.05 -23.56
N VAL A 163 -8.96 11.14 -22.61
CA VAL A 163 -9.74 11.38 -21.37
C VAL A 163 -8.98 12.32 -20.45
N ARG A 164 -7.66 12.20 -20.37
CA ARG A 164 -6.81 13.10 -19.58
C ARG A 164 -6.85 14.55 -20.11
N HIS A 165 -6.78 14.72 -21.43
CA HIS A 165 -6.87 16.05 -22.06
C HIS A 165 -8.27 16.69 -21.95
N ALA A 166 -9.34 15.90 -22.07
CA ALA A 166 -10.69 16.40 -21.86
C ALA A 166 -10.92 16.90 -20.44
N LEU A 167 -10.41 16.16 -19.43
CA LEU A 167 -10.48 16.55 -18.02
C LEU A 167 -9.60 17.76 -17.66
N ALA A 168 -8.52 18.00 -18.40
CA ALA A 168 -7.69 19.19 -18.24
C ALA A 168 -8.35 20.45 -18.83
N ALA A 169 -9.02 20.31 -19.97
CA ALA A 169 -9.70 21.43 -20.65
C ALA A 169 -10.97 21.92 -19.93
N GLU A 170 -11.60 21.08 -19.09
CA GLU A 170 -12.75 21.47 -18.27
C GLU A 170 -12.36 22.27 -17.01
N LYS A 171 -11.05 22.45 -16.75
CA LYS A 171 -10.51 23.16 -15.59
C LYS A 171 -10.01 24.59 -15.92
N GLU A 172 -10.02 24.99 -17.18
CA GLU A 172 -9.77 26.37 -17.65
C GLU A 172 -11.07 27.15 -17.84
#